data_62919976d34794bce93daccca5c5fd2b
#
_entry.id   62919976d34794bce93daccca5c5fd2b
#
_cell.length_a   1.000
_cell.length_b   1.000
_cell.length_c   1.000
_cell.angle_alpha   90.00
_cell.angle_beta   90.00
_cell.angle_gamma   90.00
#
_symmetry.space_group_name_H-M   'P 1'
#
loop_
_entity.id
_entity.type
_entity.pdbx_description
1 polymer ?
#
loop_
_entity_poly.entity_id
_entity_poly.type
_entity_poly.pdbx_seq_one_letter_code
_entity_poly.pdbx_strand_id
1 'polypeptide(L)'
;MIHYMNIVPSAFRKIADGSKTIELRLNDEKRQQINVEDTVVFNCSTTKGILTAQVSGLHKFSDFEELYKALPLEKCGYAVTELDTAHYTDMEQYYTKEQIKKYGALGIVLCNVSSICDVKEITTEPDILKLLAPSVYNPTQERLQNRAKKYQEDENSNIYACKEDGEYKAIIVFKIVNNSAAIHDIAVKPEYQGQGIGSILIDFIFDRFEVDNITAETDGDAIGFYKKYGFTVAETKVESDTKRYVCICESVTHHYDLLIDENNDPVHDPKPLQNYMDKWDGQVFIDKMELNKDKSVLEIGVGTGRLAVRVAPLCGEFYGVDISPKTIERAKENLTDFKNIRLNCADFLSYEFGCTFDVVYSSLTFMHIEEKQKAINKVAALLKDGGRFVLSIDKNQERYIDTGTRKITIFPDTPEEIKTYIANSGLLLLEHHETEFATVFVAQKQPT
;
A
#
# COMPACT_ATOMS: atom_id res chain seq x y z
N MET A 1 7.60 11.07 9.71
CA MET A 1 7.20 9.66 10.00
C MET A 1 5.73 9.48 9.68
N ILE A 2 5.26 8.21 9.43
CA ILE A 2 3.83 7.93 9.18
C ILE A 2 3.22 7.24 10.40
N HIS A 3 2.06 7.73 10.86
CA HIS A 3 1.34 7.19 12.02
C HIS A 3 -0.07 6.74 11.61
N TYR A 4 -0.42 5.50 11.90
CA TYR A 4 -1.73 4.93 11.56
C TYR A 4 -2.69 4.96 12.76
N MET A 5 -3.91 5.45 12.54
CA MET A 5 -4.97 5.55 13.55
C MET A 5 -6.33 5.14 12.99
N ASN A 6 -7.15 4.50 13.81
CA ASN A 6 -8.57 4.30 13.47
C ASN A 6 -9.39 5.50 13.94
N ILE A 7 -10.42 5.83 13.17
CA ILE A 7 -11.32 6.95 13.46
C ILE A 7 -12.78 6.57 13.15
N VAL A 8 -13.71 7.12 13.92
CA VAL A 8 -15.14 6.92 13.70
C VAL A 8 -15.63 7.71 12.47
N PRO A 9 -16.69 7.25 11.78
CA PRO A 9 -17.15 7.89 10.53
C PRO A 9 -17.51 9.37 10.67
N SER A 10 -18.07 9.77 11.80
CA SER A 10 -18.44 11.18 12.04
C SER A 10 -17.21 12.09 12.10
N ALA A 11 -16.16 11.67 12.83
CA ALA A 11 -14.92 12.43 12.92
C ALA A 11 -14.15 12.38 11.59
N PHE A 12 -14.15 11.23 10.89
CA PHE A 12 -13.56 11.10 9.54
C PHE A 12 -14.17 12.13 8.59
N ARG A 13 -15.50 12.20 8.49
CA ARG A 13 -16.19 13.18 7.63
C ARG A 13 -15.83 14.62 7.98
N LYS A 14 -15.85 14.96 9.27
CA LYS A 14 -15.52 16.32 9.76
C LYS A 14 -14.08 16.73 9.47
N ILE A 15 -13.12 15.80 9.48
CA ILE A 15 -11.74 16.11 9.06
C ILE A 15 -11.68 16.24 7.54
N ALA A 16 -12.30 15.34 6.79
CA ALA A 16 -12.30 15.35 5.32
C ALA A 16 -12.99 16.59 4.72
N ASP A 17 -13.96 17.20 5.41
CA ASP A 17 -14.63 18.43 4.98
C ASP A 17 -14.00 19.72 5.58
N GLY A 18 -12.97 19.58 6.43
CA GLY A 18 -12.24 20.68 7.02
C GLY A 18 -12.90 21.33 8.24
N SER A 19 -14.09 20.85 8.69
CA SER A 19 -14.78 21.38 9.87
C SER A 19 -14.09 20.98 11.18
N LYS A 20 -13.32 19.87 11.16
CA LYS A 20 -12.48 19.44 12.27
C LYS A 20 -11.00 19.46 11.85
N THR A 21 -10.23 20.34 12.43
CA THR A 21 -8.79 20.50 12.16
C THR A 21 -7.90 20.12 13.34
N ILE A 22 -8.49 19.73 14.46
CA ILE A 22 -7.77 19.24 15.65
C ILE A 22 -8.34 17.89 16.06
N GLU A 23 -7.53 16.83 15.96
CA GLU A 23 -7.89 15.51 16.45
C GLU A 23 -7.50 15.34 17.90
N LEU A 24 -8.42 14.78 18.72
CA LEU A 24 -8.22 14.60 20.16
C LEU A 24 -7.86 13.16 20.49
N ARG A 25 -6.76 12.95 21.21
CA ARG A 25 -6.26 11.62 21.60
C ARG A 25 -5.66 11.62 23.02
N LEU A 26 -5.47 10.41 23.61
CA LEU A 26 -4.54 10.26 24.72
C LEU A 26 -3.10 10.53 24.25
N ASN A 27 -2.27 11.08 25.11
CA ASN A 27 -0.84 11.25 24.88
C ASN A 27 -0.06 10.00 25.32
N ASP A 28 -0.52 8.81 24.88
CA ASP A 28 0.09 7.51 25.18
C ASP A 28 1.44 7.31 24.46
N GLU A 29 2.14 6.22 24.78
CA GLU A 29 3.48 5.93 24.28
C GLU A 29 3.53 5.96 22.72
N LYS A 30 2.48 5.51 22.06
CA LYS A 30 2.39 5.53 20.57
C LYS A 30 2.27 6.96 20.04
N ARG A 31 1.45 7.81 20.69
CA ARG A 31 1.19 9.18 20.23
C ARG A 31 2.27 10.16 20.66
N GLN A 32 3.07 9.83 21.67
CA GLN A 32 4.27 10.60 22.07
C GLN A 32 5.36 10.61 20.98
N GLN A 33 5.31 9.68 20.04
CA GLN A 33 6.26 9.59 18.91
C GLN A 33 5.90 10.53 17.76
N ILE A 34 4.71 11.13 17.77
CA ILE A 34 4.26 12.05 16.72
C ILE A 34 4.99 13.38 16.85
N ASN A 35 5.51 13.86 15.73
CA ASN A 35 6.16 15.19 15.62
C ASN A 35 5.43 16.07 14.61
N VAL A 36 5.67 17.36 14.66
CA VAL A 36 5.26 18.29 13.60
C VAL A 36 5.93 17.87 12.29
N GLU A 37 5.22 18.01 11.18
CA GLU A 37 5.57 17.56 9.82
C GLU A 37 5.41 16.03 9.59
N ASP A 38 5.12 15.25 10.63
CA ASP A 38 4.75 13.85 10.42
C ASP A 38 3.39 13.73 9.70
N THR A 39 3.19 12.58 9.06
CA THR A 39 1.94 12.23 8.40
C THR A 39 1.09 11.32 9.29
N VAL A 40 -0.18 11.62 9.43
CA VAL A 40 -1.15 10.74 10.09
C VAL A 40 -2.10 10.17 9.04
N VAL A 41 -2.25 8.85 9.05
CA VAL A 41 -3.19 8.10 8.22
C VAL A 41 -4.32 7.60 9.09
N PHE A 42 -5.54 8.05 8.83
CA PHE A 42 -6.75 7.60 9.52
C PHE A 42 -7.51 6.58 8.69
N ASN A 43 -7.77 5.41 9.26
CA ASN A 43 -8.66 4.42 8.70
C ASN A 43 -10.05 4.60 9.29
N CYS A 44 -11.07 4.73 8.44
CA CYS A 44 -12.46 4.77 8.89
C CYS A 44 -12.87 3.40 9.46
N SER A 45 -13.46 3.39 10.65
CA SER A 45 -13.77 2.15 11.37
C SER A 45 -14.91 1.31 10.76
N THR A 46 -15.76 1.90 9.92
CA THR A 46 -16.97 1.25 9.37
C THR A 46 -16.98 1.16 7.85
N THR A 47 -16.16 1.94 7.16
CA THR A 47 -16.00 1.90 5.70
C THR A 47 -14.55 1.59 5.35
N LYS A 48 -14.27 1.38 4.06
CA LYS A 48 -12.89 1.24 3.58
C LYS A 48 -12.18 2.59 3.41
N GLY A 49 -12.84 3.72 3.70
CA GLY A 49 -12.29 5.07 3.53
C GLY A 49 -10.97 5.29 4.26
N ILE A 50 -10.10 6.07 3.65
CA ILE A 50 -8.78 6.46 4.17
C ILE A 50 -8.63 7.97 4.11
N LEU A 51 -7.98 8.55 5.11
CA LEU A 51 -7.68 9.97 5.18
C LEU A 51 -6.23 10.14 5.61
N THR A 52 -5.51 10.97 4.89
CA THR A 52 -4.12 11.33 5.18
C THR A 52 -4.06 12.81 5.50
N ALA A 53 -3.36 13.17 6.56
CA ALA A 53 -3.15 14.57 6.95
C ALA A 53 -1.72 14.77 7.47
N GLN A 54 -1.18 15.97 7.29
CA GLN A 54 0.09 16.38 7.88
C GLN A 54 -0.15 17.01 9.26
N VAL A 55 0.74 16.73 10.20
CA VAL A 55 0.72 17.33 11.55
C VAL A 55 1.36 18.70 11.48
N SER A 56 0.58 19.77 11.73
CA SER A 56 1.08 21.14 11.78
C SER A 56 1.33 21.67 13.19
N GLY A 57 0.84 20.95 14.22
CA GLY A 57 1.03 21.33 15.62
C GLY A 57 0.58 20.26 16.59
N LEU A 58 1.12 20.29 17.80
CA LEU A 58 0.79 19.37 18.88
C LEU A 58 0.57 20.15 20.17
N HIS A 59 -0.58 19.92 20.82
CA HIS A 59 -0.95 20.52 22.11
C HIS A 59 -1.10 19.44 23.17
N LYS A 60 -0.20 19.42 24.17
CA LYS A 60 -0.18 18.42 25.25
C LYS A 60 -0.77 19.04 26.52
N PHE A 61 -1.66 18.27 27.20
CA PHE A 61 -2.35 18.67 28.43
C PHE A 61 -2.30 17.54 29.45
N SER A 62 -2.46 17.87 30.74
CA SER A 62 -2.52 16.89 31.81
C SER A 62 -3.75 15.98 31.72
N ASP A 63 -4.84 16.50 31.17
CA ASP A 63 -6.11 15.81 30.98
C ASP A 63 -6.98 16.48 29.91
N PHE A 64 -8.17 15.92 29.65
CA PHE A 64 -9.12 16.51 28.70
C PHE A 64 -9.84 17.74 29.27
N GLU A 65 -9.91 17.94 30.57
CA GLU A 65 -10.54 19.15 31.14
C GLU A 65 -9.70 20.40 30.79
N GLU A 66 -8.38 20.33 30.97
CA GLU A 66 -7.49 21.41 30.54
C GLU A 66 -7.52 21.62 29.03
N LEU A 67 -7.54 20.52 28.25
CA LEU A 67 -7.62 20.59 26.81
C LEU A 67 -8.87 21.32 26.33
N TYR A 68 -10.06 20.99 26.88
CA TYR A 68 -11.34 21.60 26.50
C TYR A 68 -11.43 23.10 26.87
N LYS A 69 -10.71 23.52 27.91
CA LYS A 69 -10.61 24.93 28.29
C LYS A 69 -9.68 25.72 27.34
N ALA A 70 -8.68 25.06 26.77
CA ALA A 70 -7.60 25.73 26.02
C ALA A 70 -7.81 25.74 24.50
N LEU A 71 -8.47 24.73 23.94
CA LEU A 71 -8.63 24.58 22.49
C LEU A 71 -10.01 25.05 22.01
N PRO A 72 -10.11 25.63 20.79
CA PRO A 72 -11.38 25.96 20.16
C PRO A 72 -12.12 24.65 19.80
N LEU A 73 -13.20 24.35 20.51
CA LEU A 73 -13.92 23.07 20.39
C LEU A 73 -14.57 22.89 19.01
N GLU A 74 -14.91 23.97 18.30
CA GLU A 74 -15.36 23.90 16.90
C GLU A 74 -14.30 23.22 16.02
N LYS A 75 -13.03 23.58 16.22
CA LYS A 75 -11.91 22.94 15.48
C LYS A 75 -11.65 21.51 15.93
N CYS A 76 -12.14 21.11 17.12
CA CYS A 76 -12.11 19.75 17.62
C CYS A 76 -13.28 18.91 17.10
N GLY A 77 -14.21 19.50 16.35
CA GLY A 77 -15.31 18.83 15.68
C GLY A 77 -16.67 18.93 16.36
N TYR A 78 -16.83 19.81 17.35
CA TYR A 78 -18.12 20.17 17.91
C TYR A 78 -18.86 21.16 17.01
N ALA A 79 -20.15 20.94 16.74
CA ALA A 79 -20.96 21.94 16.05
C ALA A 79 -21.21 23.15 16.96
N VAL A 80 -21.45 24.32 16.40
CA VAL A 80 -21.75 25.54 17.18
C VAL A 80 -22.90 25.33 18.16
N THR A 81 -23.89 24.53 17.77
CA THR A 81 -25.06 24.16 18.62
C THR A 81 -24.71 23.17 19.74
N GLU A 82 -23.56 22.53 19.71
CA GLU A 82 -23.10 21.55 20.70
C GLU A 82 -22.15 22.18 21.73
N LEU A 83 -21.63 23.39 21.49
CA LEU A 83 -20.59 24.01 22.32
C LEU A 83 -21.01 24.22 23.78
N ASP A 84 -22.27 24.59 24.01
CA ASP A 84 -22.82 24.83 25.36
C ASP A 84 -22.98 23.52 26.17
N THR A 85 -23.03 22.38 25.48
CA THR A 85 -23.19 21.04 26.07
C THR A 85 -21.92 20.21 26.02
N ALA A 86 -20.92 20.63 25.25
CA ALA A 86 -19.65 19.93 25.11
C ALA A 86 -18.93 19.85 26.47
N HIS A 87 -18.57 18.65 26.89
CA HIS A 87 -17.92 18.43 28.16
C HIS A 87 -16.76 17.45 28.03
N TYR A 88 -15.70 17.67 28.78
CA TYR A 88 -14.50 16.81 28.72
C TYR A 88 -14.78 15.33 29.02
N THR A 89 -15.85 15.03 29.76
CA THR A 89 -16.31 13.66 30.01
C THR A 89 -16.82 12.94 28.76
N ASP A 90 -17.07 13.67 27.66
CA ASP A 90 -17.41 13.05 26.36
C ASP A 90 -16.29 12.11 25.89
N MET A 91 -15.07 12.35 26.35
CA MET A 91 -13.91 11.50 26.04
C MET A 91 -13.86 10.20 26.88
N GLU A 92 -14.65 10.11 27.98
CA GLU A 92 -14.73 8.89 28.80
C GLU A 92 -15.42 7.71 28.08
N GLN A 93 -16.12 7.97 26.97
CA GLN A 93 -16.63 6.92 26.09
C GLN A 93 -15.53 6.18 25.31
N TYR A 94 -14.35 6.79 25.19
CA TYR A 94 -13.20 6.23 24.48
C TYR A 94 -12.05 5.80 25.39
N TYR A 95 -11.92 6.44 26.58
CA TYR A 95 -10.77 6.27 27.47
C TYR A 95 -11.18 6.19 28.94
N THR A 96 -10.57 5.30 29.72
CA THR A 96 -10.83 5.24 31.15
C THR A 96 -10.17 6.40 31.90
N LYS A 97 -10.69 6.72 33.10
CA LYS A 97 -10.10 7.78 33.95
C LYS A 97 -8.66 7.49 34.35
N GLU A 98 -8.31 6.21 34.54
CA GLU A 98 -6.96 5.77 34.82
C GLU A 98 -6.02 6.03 33.63
N GLN A 99 -6.48 5.77 32.41
CA GLN A 99 -5.71 6.05 31.21
C GLN A 99 -5.51 7.56 31.03
N ILE A 100 -6.55 8.36 31.18
CA ILE A 100 -6.46 9.83 31.10
C ILE A 100 -5.47 10.36 32.12
N LYS A 101 -5.57 9.91 33.40
CA LYS A 101 -4.64 10.31 34.46
C LYS A 101 -3.19 9.89 34.19
N LYS A 102 -2.99 8.73 33.58
CA LYS A 102 -1.65 8.20 33.28
C LYS A 102 -0.97 8.93 32.13
N TYR A 103 -1.69 9.23 31.07
CA TYR A 103 -1.13 9.67 29.79
C TYR A 103 -1.39 11.14 29.48
N GLY A 104 -2.44 11.73 30.06
CA GLY A 104 -2.90 13.06 29.66
C GLY A 104 -3.61 13.09 28.32
N ALA A 105 -3.84 14.28 27.80
CA ALA A 105 -4.55 14.53 26.54
C ALA A 105 -3.65 15.19 25.51
N LEU A 106 -3.94 14.91 24.23
CA LEU A 106 -3.20 15.43 23.08
C LEU A 106 -4.18 15.97 22.04
N GLY A 107 -4.01 17.23 21.63
CA GLY A 107 -4.61 17.81 20.44
C GLY A 107 -3.60 17.79 19.28
N ILE A 108 -3.94 17.11 18.20
CA ILE A 108 -3.12 17.00 16.98
C ILE A 108 -3.71 17.95 15.94
N VAL A 109 -2.99 19.01 15.58
CA VAL A 109 -3.41 19.95 14.55
C VAL A 109 -3.07 19.40 13.18
N LEU A 110 -4.08 19.32 12.31
CA LEU A 110 -4.01 18.69 11.00
C LEU A 110 -4.07 19.77 9.89
N CYS A 111 -3.30 19.57 8.83
CA CYS A 111 -3.33 20.34 7.59
C CYS A 111 -3.08 19.41 6.39
N ASN A 112 -3.19 19.96 5.17
CA ASN A 112 -2.96 19.22 3.92
C ASN A 112 -3.75 17.88 3.90
N VAL A 113 -5.07 17.99 4.10
CA VAL A 113 -5.94 16.81 4.26
C VAL A 113 -6.32 16.27 2.89
N SER A 114 -5.98 15.01 2.64
CA SER A 114 -6.43 14.23 1.50
C SER A 114 -7.21 13.00 1.97
N SER A 115 -8.30 12.64 1.29
CA SER A 115 -9.11 11.48 1.67
C SER A 115 -9.70 10.78 0.45
N ILE A 116 -9.91 9.47 0.57
CA ILE A 116 -10.80 8.70 -0.29
C ILE A 116 -11.95 8.25 0.60
N CYS A 117 -13.12 8.83 0.37
CA CYS A 117 -14.28 8.65 1.22
C CYS A 117 -15.43 7.95 0.49
N ASP A 118 -16.17 7.13 1.20
CA ASP A 118 -17.44 6.56 0.72
C ASP A 118 -18.46 7.69 0.54
N VAL A 119 -19.00 7.80 -0.68
CA VAL A 119 -20.01 8.82 -1.05
C VAL A 119 -21.31 8.20 -1.52
N LYS A 120 -21.56 6.92 -1.23
CA LYS A 120 -22.74 6.20 -1.71
C LYS A 120 -24.05 6.89 -1.31
N GLU A 121 -24.18 7.31 -0.07
CA GLU A 121 -25.39 7.96 0.44
C GLU A 121 -25.66 9.33 -0.20
N ILE A 122 -24.61 10.02 -0.64
CA ILE A 122 -24.68 11.38 -1.21
C ILE A 122 -24.44 11.41 -2.72
N THR A 123 -24.50 10.27 -3.40
CA THR A 123 -24.18 10.15 -4.84
C THR A 123 -25.05 11.05 -5.73
N THR A 124 -26.27 11.37 -5.29
CA THR A 124 -27.20 12.26 -6.01
C THR A 124 -27.02 13.75 -5.72
N GLU A 125 -26.11 14.12 -4.81
CA GLU A 125 -25.81 15.52 -4.53
C GLU A 125 -25.07 16.21 -5.67
N PRO A 126 -25.30 17.53 -5.88
CA PRO A 126 -24.79 18.24 -7.06
C PRO A 126 -23.28 18.13 -7.26
N ASP A 127 -22.49 18.13 -6.19
CA ASP A 127 -21.03 18.08 -6.29
C ASP A 127 -20.52 16.70 -6.72
N ILE A 128 -21.19 15.62 -6.28
CA ILE A 128 -20.88 14.26 -6.72
C ILE A 128 -21.36 14.03 -8.17
N LEU A 129 -22.54 14.55 -8.53
CA LEU A 129 -23.03 14.48 -9.93
C LEU A 129 -22.07 15.13 -10.91
N LYS A 130 -21.45 16.26 -10.54
CA LYS A 130 -20.43 16.92 -11.38
C LYS A 130 -19.19 16.04 -11.57
N LEU A 131 -18.80 15.24 -10.58
CA LEU A 131 -17.68 14.31 -10.71
C LEU A 131 -17.96 13.17 -11.70
N LEU A 132 -19.21 12.70 -11.79
CA LEU A 132 -19.61 11.66 -12.74
C LEU A 132 -19.68 12.16 -14.18
N ALA A 133 -19.83 13.47 -14.41
CA ALA A 133 -20.03 14.02 -15.74
C ALA A 133 -18.97 13.63 -16.77
N PRO A 134 -17.64 13.63 -16.48
CA PRO A 134 -16.62 13.24 -17.45
C PRO A 134 -16.69 11.79 -17.92
N SER A 135 -17.29 10.88 -17.14
CA SER A 135 -17.43 9.45 -17.50
C SER A 135 -18.72 9.12 -18.24
N VAL A 136 -19.62 10.10 -18.39
CA VAL A 136 -20.94 9.88 -19.01
C VAL A 136 -21.00 10.51 -20.39
N TYR A 137 -21.30 9.70 -21.41
CA TYR A 137 -21.53 10.22 -22.74
C TYR A 137 -22.73 11.18 -22.80
N ASN A 138 -22.53 12.41 -23.30
CA ASN A 138 -23.52 13.48 -23.36
C ASN A 138 -24.24 13.69 -22.00
N PRO A 139 -23.53 14.23 -20.97
CA PRO A 139 -23.98 14.29 -19.60
C PRO A 139 -25.05 15.36 -19.36
N THR A 140 -26.33 14.99 -19.53
CA THR A 140 -27.46 15.84 -19.11
C THR A 140 -27.71 15.63 -17.61
N GLN A 141 -28.32 16.64 -16.95
CA GLN A 141 -28.68 16.55 -15.54
C GLN A 141 -29.51 15.30 -15.22
N GLU A 142 -30.49 14.99 -16.07
CA GLU A 142 -31.35 13.81 -15.94
C GLU A 142 -30.55 12.50 -16.04
N ARG A 143 -29.63 12.39 -17.02
CA ARG A 143 -28.78 11.19 -17.17
C ARG A 143 -27.88 10.98 -15.98
N LEU A 144 -27.27 12.05 -15.47
CA LEU A 144 -26.41 11.99 -14.28
C LEU A 144 -27.20 11.55 -13.04
N GLN A 145 -28.40 12.15 -12.82
CA GLN A 145 -29.25 11.78 -11.70
C GLN A 145 -29.72 10.32 -11.77
N ASN A 146 -30.15 9.86 -12.94
CA ASN A 146 -30.58 8.47 -13.13
C ASN A 146 -29.42 7.48 -12.90
N ARG A 147 -28.23 7.81 -13.38
CA ARG A 147 -27.03 6.98 -13.17
C ARG A 147 -26.61 6.95 -11.69
N ALA A 148 -26.55 8.10 -11.05
CA ALA A 148 -26.23 8.23 -9.61
C ALA A 148 -27.22 7.47 -8.73
N LYS A 149 -28.53 7.64 -9.01
CA LYS A 149 -29.60 6.92 -8.28
C LYS A 149 -29.47 5.40 -8.45
N LYS A 150 -29.21 4.92 -9.68
CA LYS A 150 -28.96 3.49 -9.91
C LYS A 150 -27.79 2.95 -9.08
N TYR A 151 -26.70 3.70 -8.97
CA TYR A 151 -25.57 3.31 -8.16
C TYR A 151 -25.87 3.35 -6.66
N GLN A 152 -26.60 4.37 -6.20
CA GLN A 152 -26.98 4.51 -4.81
C GLN A 152 -27.91 3.38 -4.33
N GLU A 153 -28.87 2.98 -5.17
CA GLU A 153 -29.85 1.92 -4.89
C GLU A 153 -29.28 0.50 -5.01
N ASP A 154 -28.16 0.34 -5.72
CA ASP A 154 -27.53 -0.97 -5.91
C ASP A 154 -26.57 -1.31 -4.75
N GLU A 155 -26.95 -2.27 -3.92
CA GLU A 155 -26.19 -2.69 -2.74
C GLU A 155 -24.75 -3.12 -3.06
N ASN A 156 -24.52 -3.68 -4.26
CA ASN A 156 -23.21 -4.16 -4.71
C ASN A 156 -22.29 -3.04 -5.25
N SER A 157 -22.81 -1.84 -5.47
CA SER A 157 -22.02 -0.72 -5.96
C SER A 157 -21.20 -0.11 -4.82
N ASN A 158 -19.88 -0.03 -5.03
CA ASN A 158 -18.93 0.72 -4.21
C ASN A 158 -18.66 2.07 -4.87
N ILE A 159 -18.82 3.17 -4.14
CA ILE A 159 -18.73 4.52 -4.67
C ILE A 159 -17.81 5.33 -3.76
N TYR A 160 -16.64 5.67 -4.25
CA TYR A 160 -15.64 6.42 -3.50
C TYR A 160 -15.21 7.67 -4.25
N ALA A 161 -14.98 8.75 -3.51
CA ALA A 161 -14.48 10.00 -4.07
C ALA A 161 -13.20 10.45 -3.38
N CYS A 162 -12.25 10.92 -4.18
CA CYS A 162 -11.05 11.61 -3.70
C CYS A 162 -11.40 13.05 -3.36
N LYS A 163 -11.07 13.47 -2.14
CA LYS A 163 -11.31 14.81 -1.61
C LYS A 163 -10.01 15.34 -1.01
N GLU A 164 -9.62 16.56 -1.33
CA GLU A 164 -8.43 17.21 -0.82
C GLU A 164 -8.77 18.63 -0.41
N ASP A 165 -8.38 19.00 0.82
CA ASP A 165 -8.68 20.30 1.43
C ASP A 165 -10.16 20.71 1.32
N GLY A 166 -11.06 19.75 1.49
CA GLY A 166 -12.50 19.97 1.43
C GLY A 166 -13.12 19.93 0.03
N GLU A 167 -12.34 19.84 -1.06
CA GLU A 167 -12.82 19.81 -2.42
C GLU A 167 -12.78 18.40 -3.03
N TYR A 168 -13.88 17.97 -3.65
CA TYR A 168 -13.93 16.72 -4.42
C TYR A 168 -13.21 16.87 -5.76
N LYS A 169 -12.24 15.99 -6.04
CA LYS A 169 -11.41 16.01 -7.24
C LYS A 169 -11.71 14.88 -8.22
N ALA A 170 -12.08 13.71 -7.71
CA ALA A 170 -12.28 12.51 -8.52
C ALA A 170 -13.27 11.55 -7.87
N ILE A 171 -13.80 10.63 -8.68
CA ILE A 171 -14.73 9.58 -8.24
C ILE A 171 -14.40 8.25 -8.92
N ILE A 172 -14.64 7.15 -8.22
CA ILE A 172 -14.64 5.81 -8.77
C ILE A 172 -15.88 5.04 -8.32
N VAL A 173 -16.49 4.31 -9.28
CA VAL A 173 -17.61 3.42 -9.05
C VAL A 173 -17.24 2.04 -9.56
N PHE A 174 -17.32 1.04 -8.71
CA PHE A 174 -16.99 -0.34 -9.07
C PHE A 174 -17.87 -1.35 -8.32
N LYS A 175 -17.90 -2.57 -8.83
CA LYS A 175 -18.53 -3.73 -8.18
C LYS A 175 -17.52 -4.86 -8.06
N ILE A 176 -17.66 -5.64 -6.99
CA ILE A 176 -16.82 -6.82 -6.80
C ILE A 176 -17.68 -8.07 -6.98
N VAL A 177 -17.24 -8.94 -7.88
CA VAL A 177 -17.85 -10.23 -8.16
C VAL A 177 -16.73 -11.26 -8.30
N ASN A 178 -16.76 -12.34 -7.52
CA ASN A 178 -15.75 -13.40 -7.54
C ASN A 178 -14.30 -12.87 -7.44
N ASN A 179 -14.04 -11.99 -6.49
CA ASN A 179 -12.76 -11.31 -6.28
C ASN A 179 -12.26 -10.45 -7.46
N SER A 180 -13.09 -10.15 -8.42
CA SER A 180 -12.78 -9.24 -9.52
C SER A 180 -13.54 -7.92 -9.33
N ALA A 181 -12.83 -6.79 -9.32
CA ALA A 181 -13.43 -5.46 -9.25
C ALA A 181 -13.68 -4.93 -10.66
N ALA A 182 -14.94 -4.79 -11.05
CA ALA A 182 -15.34 -4.19 -12.33
C ALA A 182 -15.59 -2.69 -12.16
N ILE A 183 -14.75 -1.84 -12.76
CA ILE A 183 -14.95 -0.38 -12.79
C ILE A 183 -16.09 -0.05 -13.74
N HIS A 184 -17.09 0.65 -13.22
CA HIS A 184 -18.22 1.17 -13.98
C HIS A 184 -18.03 2.62 -14.38
N ASP A 185 -17.45 3.43 -13.50
CA ASP A 185 -17.05 4.81 -13.73
C ASP A 185 -15.76 5.12 -12.99
N ILE A 186 -14.86 5.83 -13.66
CA ILE A 186 -13.73 6.52 -13.05
C ILE A 186 -13.60 7.88 -13.72
N ALA A 187 -13.57 8.93 -12.92
CA ALA A 187 -13.48 10.29 -13.45
C ALA A 187 -12.66 11.18 -12.52
N VAL A 188 -11.82 12.02 -13.13
CA VAL A 188 -11.04 13.07 -12.47
C VAL A 188 -11.47 14.40 -13.11
N LYS A 189 -11.75 15.41 -12.30
CA LYS A 189 -12.06 16.76 -12.81
C LYS A 189 -10.95 17.23 -13.76
N PRO A 190 -11.28 17.89 -14.89
CA PRO A 190 -10.31 18.26 -15.92
C PRO A 190 -9.09 19.02 -15.38
N GLU A 191 -9.30 19.93 -14.42
CA GLU A 191 -8.24 20.74 -13.79
C GLU A 191 -7.26 19.95 -12.92
N TYR A 192 -7.60 18.71 -12.55
CA TYR A 192 -6.78 17.82 -11.73
C TYR A 192 -6.26 16.59 -12.48
N GLN A 193 -6.53 16.49 -13.78
CA GLN A 193 -6.01 15.39 -14.62
C GLN A 193 -4.48 15.49 -14.78
N GLY A 194 -3.85 14.35 -15.03
CA GLY A 194 -2.39 14.27 -15.16
C GLY A 194 -1.60 14.29 -13.84
N GLN A 195 -2.26 14.44 -12.69
CA GLN A 195 -1.64 14.51 -11.36
C GLN A 195 -1.62 13.15 -10.63
N GLY A 196 -1.96 12.04 -11.30
CA GLY A 196 -1.94 10.71 -10.70
C GLY A 196 -3.19 10.30 -9.92
N ILE A 197 -4.19 11.19 -9.73
CA ILE A 197 -5.36 10.91 -8.88
C ILE A 197 -6.15 9.68 -9.35
N GLY A 198 -6.27 9.47 -10.67
CA GLY A 198 -6.92 8.26 -11.20
C GLY A 198 -6.18 6.98 -10.81
N SER A 199 -4.85 7.00 -10.79
CA SER A 199 -4.04 5.87 -10.32
C SER A 199 -4.24 5.60 -8.84
N ILE A 200 -4.25 6.66 -8.00
CA ILE A 200 -4.53 6.55 -6.56
C ILE A 200 -5.89 5.87 -6.28
N LEU A 201 -6.91 6.14 -7.10
CA LEU A 201 -8.22 5.48 -6.97
C LEU A 201 -8.17 3.99 -7.34
N ILE A 202 -7.32 3.58 -8.29
CA ILE A 202 -7.13 2.18 -8.63
C ILE A 202 -6.31 1.47 -7.55
N ASP A 203 -5.22 2.08 -7.07
CA ASP A 203 -4.41 1.57 -5.96
C ASP A 203 -5.28 1.35 -4.72
N PHE A 204 -6.19 2.31 -4.43
CA PHE A 204 -7.15 2.20 -3.33
C PHE A 204 -8.01 0.92 -3.40
N ILE A 205 -8.41 0.47 -4.60
CA ILE A 205 -9.16 -0.78 -4.73
C ILE A 205 -8.29 -1.96 -4.30
N PHE A 206 -7.06 -2.07 -4.82
CA PHE A 206 -6.15 -3.16 -4.45
C PHE A 206 -5.79 -3.15 -2.95
N ASP A 207 -5.55 -1.98 -2.37
CA ASP A 207 -5.12 -1.83 -0.98
C ASP A 207 -6.23 -2.09 0.03
N ARG A 208 -7.48 -1.81 -0.34
CA ARG A 208 -8.60 -1.80 0.62
C ARG A 208 -9.59 -2.94 0.40
N PHE A 209 -9.53 -3.60 -0.75
CA PHE A 209 -10.41 -4.71 -1.09
C PHE A 209 -9.57 -5.91 -1.51
N GLU A 210 -9.96 -7.08 -1.04
CA GLU A 210 -9.29 -8.33 -1.40
C GLU A 210 -9.75 -8.76 -2.80
N VAL A 211 -9.10 -8.20 -3.84
CA VAL A 211 -9.43 -8.50 -5.23
C VAL A 211 -8.22 -9.08 -5.96
N ASP A 212 -8.48 -10.05 -6.81
CA ASP A 212 -7.48 -10.70 -7.65
C ASP A 212 -7.11 -9.82 -8.84
N ASN A 213 -8.10 -9.13 -9.41
CA ASN A 213 -7.90 -8.22 -10.53
C ASN A 213 -8.93 -7.09 -10.56
N ILE A 214 -8.60 -6.07 -11.36
CA ILE A 214 -9.50 -4.96 -11.68
C ILE A 214 -9.77 -5.01 -13.19
N THR A 215 -11.03 -4.91 -13.57
CA THR A 215 -11.48 -4.86 -14.95
C THR A 215 -12.19 -3.55 -15.26
N ALA A 216 -12.09 -3.10 -16.50
CA ALA A 216 -12.85 -1.94 -17.00
C ALA A 216 -13.20 -2.12 -18.48
N GLU A 217 -14.36 -1.60 -18.88
CA GLU A 217 -14.71 -1.46 -20.28
C GLU A 217 -14.67 0.01 -20.70
N THR A 218 -13.98 0.31 -21.79
CA THR A 218 -13.77 1.69 -22.20
C THR A 218 -13.83 1.84 -23.74
N ASP A 219 -13.79 3.08 -24.20
CA ASP A 219 -13.61 3.46 -25.61
C ASP A 219 -12.15 3.83 -25.90
N GLY A 220 -11.91 4.29 -27.14
CA GLY A 220 -10.58 4.67 -27.61
C GLY A 220 -9.96 5.86 -26.89
N ASP A 221 -10.77 6.76 -26.34
CA ASP A 221 -10.28 8.01 -25.73
C ASP A 221 -9.63 7.75 -24.35
N ALA A 222 -10.16 6.79 -23.60
CA ALA A 222 -9.68 6.49 -22.23
C ALA A 222 -8.64 5.35 -22.15
N ILE A 223 -8.38 4.58 -23.20
CA ILE A 223 -7.41 3.47 -23.16
C ILE A 223 -6.00 3.91 -22.78
N GLY A 224 -5.63 5.16 -23.10
CA GLY A 224 -4.33 5.74 -22.76
C GLY A 224 -4.08 5.76 -21.26
N PHE A 225 -5.09 6.06 -20.45
CA PHE A 225 -5.03 6.05 -19.00
C PHE A 225 -4.76 4.64 -18.47
N TYR A 226 -5.55 3.65 -18.92
CA TYR A 226 -5.40 2.26 -18.45
C TYR A 226 -4.06 1.65 -18.86
N LYS A 227 -3.60 1.89 -20.11
CA LYS A 227 -2.27 1.44 -20.56
C LYS A 227 -1.14 2.04 -19.74
N LYS A 228 -1.24 3.35 -19.40
CA LYS A 228 -0.22 4.05 -18.61
C LYS A 228 -0.15 3.52 -17.18
N TYR A 229 -1.28 3.11 -16.60
CA TYR A 229 -1.32 2.49 -15.28
C TYR A 229 -0.71 1.08 -15.29
N GLY A 230 -0.84 0.32 -16.38
CA GLY A 230 -0.34 -1.05 -16.48
C GLY A 230 -1.40 -2.09 -16.86
N PHE A 231 -2.63 -1.65 -17.19
CA PHE A 231 -3.65 -2.59 -17.68
C PHE A 231 -3.25 -3.22 -19.03
N THR A 232 -3.51 -4.50 -19.15
CA THR A 232 -3.58 -5.17 -20.46
C THR A 232 -4.89 -4.75 -21.14
N VAL A 233 -4.83 -4.37 -22.42
CA VAL A 233 -5.97 -3.83 -23.16
C VAL A 233 -6.22 -4.69 -24.39
N ALA A 234 -7.43 -5.25 -24.51
CA ALA A 234 -7.88 -6.01 -25.65
C ALA A 234 -9.09 -5.35 -26.33
N GLU A 235 -9.11 -5.28 -27.66
CA GLU A 235 -10.27 -4.82 -28.42
C GLU A 235 -11.37 -5.88 -28.37
N THR A 236 -12.60 -5.47 -28.02
CA THR A 236 -13.77 -6.36 -28.05
C THR A 236 -14.46 -6.31 -29.40
N LYS A 237 -15.05 -7.43 -29.81
CA LYS A 237 -15.95 -7.44 -31.00
C LYS A 237 -17.24 -6.72 -30.61
N VAL A 238 -17.52 -5.60 -31.28
CA VAL A 238 -18.72 -4.78 -31.02
C VAL A 238 -19.63 -4.81 -32.21
N GLU A 239 -20.95 -4.82 -31.95
CA GLU A 239 -22.01 -4.72 -32.94
C GLU A 239 -22.28 -3.28 -33.41
N SER A 240 -21.52 -2.29 -32.93
CA SER A 240 -21.68 -0.86 -33.25
C SER A 240 -20.40 -0.25 -33.85
N ASP A 241 -20.51 0.90 -34.54
CA ASP A 241 -19.37 1.59 -35.16
C ASP A 241 -18.29 2.11 -34.16
N THR A 242 -18.54 2.02 -32.84
CA THR A 242 -17.61 2.48 -31.82
C THR A 242 -16.78 1.31 -31.27
N LYS A 243 -15.46 1.38 -31.41
CA LYS A 243 -14.54 0.41 -30.83
C LYS A 243 -14.62 0.43 -29.30
N ARG A 244 -14.77 -0.75 -28.70
CA ARG A 244 -14.75 -0.95 -27.24
C ARG A 244 -13.55 -1.80 -26.87
N TYR A 245 -13.04 -1.57 -25.66
CA TYR A 245 -11.88 -2.24 -25.14
C TYR A 245 -12.18 -2.77 -23.75
N VAL A 246 -11.70 -3.98 -23.47
CA VAL A 246 -11.61 -4.52 -22.11
C VAL A 246 -10.20 -4.30 -21.62
N CYS A 247 -10.09 -3.75 -20.42
CA CYS A 247 -8.85 -3.50 -19.72
C CYS A 247 -8.82 -4.40 -18.48
N ILE A 248 -7.70 -5.07 -18.22
CA ILE A 248 -7.51 -5.97 -17.06
C ILE A 248 -6.17 -5.66 -16.40
N CYS A 249 -6.19 -5.49 -15.08
CA CYS A 249 -5.00 -5.35 -14.25
C CYS A 249 -5.04 -6.39 -13.13
N GLU A 250 -4.02 -7.23 -13.04
CA GLU A 250 -3.90 -8.26 -12.01
C GLU A 250 -3.24 -7.69 -10.74
N SER A 251 -3.66 -8.17 -9.57
CA SER A 251 -2.88 -7.95 -8.34
C SER A 251 -1.54 -8.69 -8.42
N VAL A 252 -0.55 -8.23 -7.66
CA VAL A 252 0.76 -8.89 -7.60
C VAL A 252 0.60 -10.35 -7.16
N THR A 253 -0.20 -10.58 -6.11
CA THR A 253 -0.48 -11.91 -5.59
C THR A 253 -1.08 -12.82 -6.65
N HIS A 254 -2.13 -12.36 -7.31
CA HIS A 254 -2.83 -13.15 -8.33
C HIS A 254 -1.95 -13.42 -9.56
N HIS A 255 -1.13 -12.45 -9.97
CA HIS A 255 -0.15 -12.66 -11.04
C HIS A 255 0.79 -13.84 -10.73
N TYR A 256 1.37 -13.88 -9.52
CA TYR A 256 2.26 -14.98 -9.14
C TYR A 256 1.53 -16.31 -8.97
N ASP A 257 0.28 -16.31 -8.51
CA ASP A 257 -0.56 -17.50 -8.49
C ASP A 257 -0.81 -18.03 -9.90
N LEU A 258 -1.08 -17.15 -10.88
CA LEU A 258 -1.25 -17.53 -12.29
C LEU A 258 0.03 -18.10 -12.91
N LEU A 259 1.21 -17.58 -12.54
CA LEU A 259 2.48 -18.15 -13.02
C LEU A 259 2.64 -19.62 -12.59
N ILE A 260 2.21 -19.96 -11.37
CA ILE A 260 2.23 -21.35 -10.90
C ILE A 260 1.22 -22.22 -11.70
N ASP A 261 0.01 -21.70 -11.98
CA ASP A 261 -0.97 -22.39 -12.82
C ASP A 261 -0.46 -22.61 -14.24
N GLU A 262 0.35 -21.71 -14.75
CA GLU A 262 1.05 -21.79 -16.04
C GLU A 262 2.31 -22.68 -16.00
N ASN A 263 2.55 -23.33 -14.85
CA ASN A 263 3.70 -24.22 -14.62
C ASN A 263 5.07 -23.50 -14.70
N ASN A 264 5.12 -22.22 -14.36
CA ASN A 264 6.36 -21.47 -14.24
C ASN A 264 7.02 -21.79 -12.88
N ASP A 265 8.16 -22.48 -12.92
CA ASP A 265 8.91 -22.85 -11.72
C ASP A 265 10.42 -22.73 -11.94
N PRO A 266 11.03 -21.60 -11.61
CA PRO A 266 12.45 -21.34 -11.80
C PRO A 266 13.41 -22.33 -11.13
N VAL A 267 12.96 -23.11 -10.13
CA VAL A 267 13.78 -24.17 -9.51
C VAL A 267 14.08 -25.30 -10.50
N HIS A 268 13.10 -25.62 -11.37
CA HIS A 268 13.17 -26.69 -12.34
C HIS A 268 13.52 -26.22 -13.76
N ASP A 269 13.84 -24.96 -13.91
CA ASP A 269 14.25 -24.40 -15.19
C ASP A 269 15.49 -25.12 -15.78
N PRO A 270 15.56 -25.28 -17.10
CA PRO A 270 16.76 -25.81 -17.75
C PRO A 270 17.94 -24.86 -17.53
N LYS A 271 19.15 -25.40 -17.53
CA LYS A 271 20.39 -24.68 -17.20
C LYS A 271 20.57 -23.33 -17.93
N PRO A 272 20.19 -23.15 -19.21
CA PRO A 272 20.28 -21.84 -19.87
C PRO A 272 19.42 -20.77 -19.23
N LEU A 273 18.20 -21.10 -18.76
CA LEU A 273 17.31 -20.18 -18.07
C LEU A 273 17.82 -19.88 -16.65
N GLN A 274 18.33 -20.89 -15.92
CA GLN A 274 18.99 -20.64 -14.63
C GLN A 274 20.15 -19.66 -14.77
N ASN A 275 21.01 -19.84 -15.78
CA ASN A 275 22.14 -18.95 -16.07
C ASN A 275 21.65 -17.55 -16.48
N TYR A 276 20.50 -17.45 -17.14
CA TYR A 276 19.87 -16.17 -17.45
C TYR A 276 19.41 -15.44 -16.19
N MET A 277 18.75 -16.16 -15.27
CA MET A 277 18.31 -15.59 -13.98
C MET A 277 19.51 -15.19 -13.10
N ASP A 278 20.64 -15.88 -13.17
CA ASP A 278 21.88 -15.54 -12.46
C ASP A 278 22.47 -14.17 -12.87
N LYS A 279 21.95 -13.53 -13.94
CA LYS A 279 22.36 -12.18 -14.36
C LYS A 279 21.84 -11.06 -13.44
N TRP A 280 20.84 -11.34 -12.60
CA TRP A 280 20.37 -10.43 -11.56
C TRP A 280 21.10 -10.63 -10.23
N ASP A 281 21.50 -11.87 -9.92
CA ASP A 281 22.06 -12.24 -8.61
C ASP A 281 23.25 -13.22 -8.74
N GLY A 282 23.02 -14.49 -8.98
CA GLY A 282 24.08 -15.49 -9.19
C GLY A 282 24.86 -15.86 -7.93
N GLN A 283 26.04 -16.50 -8.13
CA GLN A 283 26.84 -17.00 -7.02
C GLN A 283 27.48 -15.88 -6.19
N VAL A 284 27.91 -14.79 -6.82
CA VAL A 284 28.50 -13.63 -6.12
C VAL A 284 27.53 -13.03 -5.11
N PHE A 285 26.24 -12.95 -5.44
CA PHE A 285 25.19 -12.49 -4.53
C PHE A 285 25.12 -13.37 -3.28
N ILE A 286 25.16 -14.70 -3.45
CA ILE A 286 25.15 -15.65 -2.33
C ILE A 286 26.43 -15.55 -1.50
N ASP A 287 27.60 -15.41 -2.13
CA ASP A 287 28.88 -15.30 -1.43
C ASP A 287 28.93 -14.04 -0.53
N LYS A 288 28.26 -12.95 -0.93
CA LYS A 288 28.14 -11.72 -0.12
C LYS A 288 27.34 -11.86 1.17
N MET A 289 26.55 -12.92 1.32
CA MET A 289 25.83 -13.25 2.56
C MET A 289 26.77 -13.80 3.65
N GLU A 290 27.96 -14.28 3.29
CA GLU A 290 28.95 -14.92 4.20
C GLU A 290 28.32 -15.99 5.09
N LEU A 291 27.61 -16.94 4.49
CA LEU A 291 26.83 -17.96 5.16
C LEU A 291 27.69 -18.98 5.92
N ASN A 292 27.16 -19.48 7.01
CA ASN A 292 27.64 -20.67 7.72
C ASN A 292 26.51 -21.34 8.51
N LYS A 293 26.76 -22.49 9.10
CA LYS A 293 25.77 -23.33 9.80
C LYS A 293 25.23 -22.73 11.11
N ASP A 294 25.79 -21.66 11.61
CA ASP A 294 25.34 -21.00 12.84
C ASP A 294 24.38 -19.83 12.53
N LYS A 295 24.27 -19.42 11.26
CA LYS A 295 23.48 -18.27 10.86
C LYS A 295 22.01 -18.60 10.60
N SER A 296 21.14 -17.68 11.04
CA SER A 296 19.72 -17.59 10.67
C SER A 296 19.55 -16.62 9.50
N VAL A 297 18.77 -17.01 8.50
CA VAL A 297 18.65 -16.28 7.22
C VAL A 297 17.18 -16.04 6.91
N LEU A 298 16.84 -14.85 6.43
CA LEU A 298 15.52 -14.50 5.89
C LEU A 298 15.63 -14.12 4.41
N GLU A 299 14.85 -14.79 3.56
CA GLU A 299 14.58 -14.37 2.18
C GLU A 299 13.25 -13.63 2.09
N ILE A 300 13.28 -12.41 1.55
CA ILE A 300 12.07 -11.63 1.24
C ILE A 300 11.73 -11.89 -0.23
N GLY A 301 10.52 -12.45 -0.49
CA GLY A 301 10.12 -12.91 -1.81
C GLY A 301 10.80 -14.21 -2.19
N VAL A 302 10.56 -15.27 -1.40
CA VAL A 302 11.21 -16.57 -1.61
C VAL A 302 10.83 -17.22 -2.94
N GLY A 303 9.70 -16.80 -3.53
CA GLY A 303 9.19 -17.40 -4.75
C GLY A 303 8.96 -18.91 -4.59
N THR A 304 9.22 -19.66 -5.65
CA THR A 304 9.19 -21.15 -5.60
C THR A 304 10.44 -21.76 -4.96
N GLY A 305 11.38 -20.92 -4.48
CA GLY A 305 12.60 -21.37 -3.79
C GLY A 305 13.87 -21.35 -4.64
N ARG A 306 13.92 -20.60 -5.75
CA ARG A 306 15.07 -20.55 -6.68
C ARG A 306 16.42 -20.28 -5.98
N LEU A 307 16.47 -19.29 -5.09
CA LEU A 307 17.67 -19.04 -4.30
C LEU A 307 17.71 -19.91 -3.03
N ALA A 308 16.56 -20.21 -2.44
CA ALA A 308 16.45 -21.01 -1.22
C ALA A 308 17.13 -22.39 -1.35
N VAL A 309 16.98 -23.09 -2.49
CA VAL A 309 17.65 -24.38 -2.74
C VAL A 309 19.19 -24.29 -2.68
N ARG A 310 19.75 -23.10 -2.92
CA ARG A 310 21.19 -22.82 -2.87
C ARG A 310 21.65 -22.30 -1.51
N VAL A 311 20.79 -21.56 -0.81
CA VAL A 311 21.10 -20.86 0.46
C VAL A 311 20.84 -21.74 1.68
N ALA A 312 19.71 -22.46 1.73
CA ALA A 312 19.34 -23.28 2.88
C ALA A 312 20.39 -24.35 3.26
N PRO A 313 21.08 -25.01 2.30
CA PRO A 313 22.17 -25.92 2.64
C PRO A 313 23.38 -25.25 3.30
N LEU A 314 23.49 -23.92 3.25
CA LEU A 314 24.66 -23.17 3.73
C LEU A 314 24.44 -22.53 5.11
N CYS A 315 23.20 -22.48 5.60
CA CYS A 315 22.84 -21.81 6.87
C CYS A 315 22.27 -22.79 7.91
N GLY A 316 22.11 -22.33 9.14
CA GLY A 316 21.56 -23.10 10.27
C GLY A 316 20.03 -23.10 10.23
N GLU A 317 19.41 -21.93 10.08
CA GLU A 317 17.97 -21.76 9.96
C GLU A 317 17.67 -20.86 8.74
N PHE A 318 16.66 -21.25 7.98
CA PHE A 318 16.20 -20.51 6.80
C PHE A 318 14.72 -20.15 6.97
N TYR A 319 14.40 -18.88 6.75
CA TYR A 319 13.05 -18.36 6.70
C TYR A 319 12.80 -17.77 5.31
N GLY A 320 11.66 -18.08 4.74
CA GLY A 320 11.18 -17.47 3.49
C GLY A 320 9.80 -16.86 3.68
N VAL A 321 9.57 -15.69 3.12
CA VAL A 321 8.25 -15.05 3.07
C VAL A 321 7.92 -14.70 1.62
N ASP A 322 6.68 -14.98 1.23
CA ASP A 322 6.12 -14.57 -0.06
C ASP A 322 4.63 -14.28 0.08
N ILE A 323 4.11 -13.39 -0.77
CA ILE A 323 2.71 -12.97 -0.72
C ILE A 323 1.77 -13.97 -1.40
N SER A 324 2.27 -14.77 -2.37
CA SER A 324 1.47 -15.70 -3.18
C SER A 324 1.30 -17.06 -2.47
N PRO A 325 0.05 -17.47 -2.19
CA PRO A 325 -0.22 -18.79 -1.60
C PRO A 325 0.27 -19.97 -2.46
N LYS A 326 0.01 -19.95 -3.76
CA LYS A 326 0.42 -21.03 -4.67
C LYS A 326 1.94 -21.10 -4.81
N THR A 327 2.60 -19.96 -4.83
CA THR A 327 4.07 -19.88 -4.87
C THR A 327 4.67 -20.51 -3.61
N ILE A 328 4.12 -20.22 -2.41
CA ILE A 328 4.58 -20.84 -1.15
C ILE A 328 4.30 -22.35 -1.10
N GLU A 329 3.17 -22.82 -1.64
CA GLU A 329 2.90 -24.25 -1.74
C GLU A 329 3.94 -24.94 -2.63
N ARG A 330 4.25 -24.38 -3.79
CA ARG A 330 5.28 -24.88 -4.68
C ARG A 330 6.68 -24.83 -4.01
N ALA A 331 7.00 -23.78 -3.27
CA ALA A 331 8.26 -23.69 -2.53
C ALA A 331 8.37 -24.80 -1.48
N LYS A 332 7.29 -25.16 -0.77
CA LYS A 332 7.27 -26.29 0.18
C LYS A 332 7.57 -27.62 -0.50
N GLU A 333 7.02 -27.83 -1.70
CA GLU A 333 7.31 -29.02 -2.52
C GLU A 333 8.79 -29.07 -2.90
N ASN A 334 9.32 -27.99 -3.47
CA ASN A 334 10.69 -27.89 -3.95
C ASN A 334 11.74 -27.99 -2.83
N LEU A 335 11.39 -27.59 -1.61
CA LEU A 335 12.30 -27.51 -0.48
C LEU A 335 12.06 -28.62 0.57
N THR A 336 11.28 -29.65 0.23
CA THR A 336 10.87 -30.72 1.17
C THR A 336 12.04 -31.51 1.78
N ASP A 337 13.17 -31.58 1.10
CA ASP A 337 14.36 -32.28 1.58
C ASP A 337 15.15 -31.52 2.65
N PHE A 338 14.92 -30.21 2.79
CA PHE A 338 15.61 -29.36 3.77
C PHE A 338 14.85 -29.32 5.11
N LYS A 339 15.52 -29.62 6.21
CA LYS A 339 14.91 -29.69 7.56
C LYS A 339 14.97 -28.36 8.33
N ASN A 340 15.73 -27.42 7.85
CA ASN A 340 16.01 -26.13 8.51
C ASN A 340 15.17 -24.98 7.93
N ILE A 341 14.06 -25.25 7.23
CA ILE A 341 13.27 -24.26 6.50
C ILE A 341 11.95 -23.96 7.20
N ARG A 342 11.59 -22.66 7.20
CA ARG A 342 10.26 -22.15 7.57
C ARG A 342 9.76 -21.19 6.49
N LEU A 343 8.60 -21.49 5.91
CA LEU A 343 7.99 -20.69 4.85
C LEU A 343 6.66 -20.11 5.33
N ASN A 344 6.48 -18.82 5.09
CA ASN A 344 5.29 -18.07 5.47
C ASN A 344 4.65 -17.41 4.25
N CYS A 345 3.34 -17.62 4.08
CA CYS A 345 2.55 -16.87 3.10
C CYS A 345 2.07 -15.60 3.77
N ALA A 346 2.69 -14.46 3.46
CA ALA A 346 2.36 -13.18 4.08
C ALA A 346 2.98 -12.00 3.30
N ASP A 347 2.39 -10.83 3.44
CA ASP A 347 3.05 -9.60 3.05
C ASP A 347 4.18 -9.25 4.04
N PHE A 348 5.38 -9.02 3.50
CA PHE A 348 6.56 -8.72 4.29
C PHE A 348 6.38 -7.50 5.20
N LEU A 349 5.71 -6.46 4.74
CA LEU A 349 5.57 -5.20 5.51
C LEU A 349 4.69 -5.36 6.75
N SER A 350 3.70 -6.23 6.70
CA SER A 350 2.74 -6.44 7.79
C SER A 350 3.08 -7.63 8.70
N TYR A 351 3.85 -8.62 8.21
CA TYR A 351 4.10 -9.87 8.95
C TYR A 351 5.10 -9.69 10.10
N GLU A 352 4.76 -10.21 11.30
CA GLU A 352 5.64 -10.19 12.47
C GLU A 352 6.41 -11.50 12.63
N PHE A 353 7.74 -11.45 12.47
CA PHE A 353 8.59 -12.65 12.47
C PHE A 353 8.87 -13.22 13.87
N GLY A 354 8.78 -12.44 14.92
CA GLY A 354 9.05 -12.86 16.31
C GLY A 354 10.51 -13.25 16.61
N CYS A 355 11.43 -13.07 15.64
CA CYS A 355 12.87 -13.35 15.78
C CYS A 355 13.70 -12.39 14.91
N THR A 356 15.02 -12.41 15.13
CA THR A 356 16.00 -11.62 14.34
C THR A 356 16.94 -12.54 13.57
N PHE A 357 17.61 -12.01 12.55
CA PHE A 357 18.37 -12.78 11.58
C PHE A 357 19.81 -12.28 11.47
N ASP A 358 20.74 -13.20 11.17
CA ASP A 358 22.12 -12.86 10.85
C ASP A 358 22.25 -12.33 9.44
N VAL A 359 21.36 -12.77 8.53
CA VAL A 359 21.31 -12.32 7.14
C VAL A 359 19.85 -12.14 6.72
N VAL A 360 19.55 -11.01 6.09
CA VAL A 360 18.32 -10.78 5.34
C VAL A 360 18.71 -10.50 3.90
N TYR A 361 18.03 -11.11 2.95
CA TYR A 361 18.27 -10.84 1.54
C TYR A 361 17.00 -10.80 0.70
N SER A 362 17.09 -10.15 -0.45
CA SER A 362 16.00 -10.11 -1.44
C SER A 362 16.55 -9.94 -2.84
N SER A 363 16.00 -10.67 -3.79
CA SER A 363 16.28 -10.51 -5.21
C SER A 363 14.97 -10.56 -6.00
N LEU A 364 14.81 -9.65 -6.97
CA LEU A 364 13.64 -9.57 -7.87
C LEU A 364 12.27 -9.37 -7.15
N THR A 365 12.27 -8.86 -5.93
CA THR A 365 11.07 -8.69 -5.12
C THR A 365 10.84 -7.24 -4.72
N PHE A 366 11.89 -6.50 -4.40
CA PHE A 366 11.75 -5.12 -3.90
C PHE A 366 11.00 -4.21 -4.88
N MET A 367 11.09 -4.46 -6.18
CA MET A 367 10.33 -3.72 -7.19
C MET A 367 8.80 -3.78 -7.00
N HIS A 368 8.27 -4.75 -6.26
CA HIS A 368 6.84 -4.86 -5.95
C HIS A 368 6.46 -4.13 -4.64
N ILE A 369 7.40 -3.60 -3.89
CA ILE A 369 7.17 -2.87 -2.65
C ILE A 369 7.23 -1.37 -2.93
N GLU A 370 6.12 -0.63 -2.76
CA GLU A 370 6.10 0.83 -2.92
C GLU A 370 6.82 1.54 -1.78
N GLU A 371 6.54 1.15 -0.52
CA GLU A 371 7.07 1.77 0.69
C GLU A 371 8.53 1.32 0.99
N LYS A 372 9.49 1.63 0.10
CA LYS A 372 10.89 1.17 0.19
C LYS A 372 11.57 1.50 1.50
N GLN A 373 11.45 2.74 1.98
CA GLN A 373 12.05 3.16 3.25
C GLN A 373 11.51 2.34 4.41
N LYS A 374 10.21 2.05 4.43
CA LYS A 374 9.58 1.23 5.46
C LYS A 374 10.09 -0.22 5.40
N ALA A 375 10.25 -0.77 4.20
CA ALA A 375 10.80 -2.11 4.01
C ALA A 375 12.23 -2.21 4.54
N ILE A 376 13.10 -1.27 4.20
CA ILE A 376 14.50 -1.26 4.65
C ILE A 376 14.59 -0.98 6.15
N ASN A 377 13.73 -0.11 6.72
CA ASN A 377 13.65 0.08 8.17
C ASN A 377 13.25 -1.23 8.89
N LYS A 378 12.31 -1.99 8.32
CA LYS A 378 11.92 -3.30 8.85
C LYS A 378 13.07 -4.30 8.76
N VAL A 379 13.81 -4.34 7.66
CA VAL A 379 15.03 -5.14 7.54
C VAL A 379 16.03 -4.80 8.64
N ALA A 380 16.29 -3.50 8.87
CA ALA A 380 17.21 -3.05 9.92
C ALA A 380 16.76 -3.49 11.33
N ALA A 381 15.45 -3.47 11.60
CA ALA A 381 14.87 -3.95 12.86
C ALA A 381 15.02 -5.47 13.02
N LEU A 382 14.88 -6.23 11.93
CA LEU A 382 14.98 -7.70 11.92
C LEU A 382 16.42 -8.22 11.95
N LEU A 383 17.42 -7.41 11.62
CA LEU A 383 18.82 -7.81 11.68
C LEU A 383 19.34 -7.83 13.12
N LYS A 384 20.13 -8.86 13.45
CA LYS A 384 21.00 -8.87 14.63
C LYS A 384 22.14 -7.85 14.48
N ASP A 385 22.78 -7.45 15.58
CA ASP A 385 23.99 -6.64 15.52
C ASP A 385 25.07 -7.34 14.71
N GLY A 386 25.70 -6.63 13.77
CA GLY A 386 26.62 -7.19 12.80
C GLY A 386 25.97 -7.97 11.66
N GLY A 387 24.63 -8.10 11.67
CA GLY A 387 23.89 -8.82 10.62
C GLY A 387 23.93 -8.10 9.27
N ARG A 388 23.80 -8.86 8.18
CA ARG A 388 23.93 -8.38 6.80
C ARG A 388 22.60 -8.28 6.08
N PHE A 389 22.44 -7.23 5.29
CA PHE A 389 21.39 -7.10 4.29
C PHE A 389 22.01 -7.17 2.89
N VAL A 390 21.56 -8.11 2.05
CA VAL A 390 21.99 -8.25 0.66
C VAL A 390 20.80 -8.08 -0.26
N LEU A 391 20.80 -7.01 -1.06
CA LEU A 391 19.70 -6.63 -1.91
C LEU A 391 20.15 -6.55 -3.37
N SER A 392 19.40 -7.21 -4.26
CA SER A 392 19.52 -7.03 -5.71
C SER A 392 18.31 -6.24 -6.22
N ILE A 393 18.55 -5.09 -6.85
CA ILE A 393 17.50 -4.30 -7.53
C ILE A 393 17.65 -4.40 -9.04
N ASP A 394 16.55 -4.52 -9.75
CA ASP A 394 16.50 -4.54 -11.20
C ASP A 394 16.88 -3.18 -11.80
N LYS A 395 17.57 -3.18 -12.94
CA LYS A 395 17.88 -1.98 -13.72
C LYS A 395 16.70 -1.49 -14.56
N ASN A 396 15.61 -2.25 -14.64
CA ASN A 396 14.39 -1.84 -15.33
C ASN A 396 13.80 -0.61 -14.66
N GLN A 397 13.58 0.46 -15.42
CA GLN A 397 12.99 1.72 -14.95
C GLN A 397 11.56 1.93 -15.48
N GLU A 398 10.99 0.94 -16.17
CA GLU A 398 9.59 0.94 -16.55
C GLU A 398 8.72 0.75 -15.30
N ARG A 399 7.49 1.24 -15.34
CA ARG A 399 6.53 1.07 -14.23
C ARG A 399 5.75 -0.24 -14.26
N TYR A 400 6.12 -1.13 -15.16
CA TYR A 400 5.52 -2.45 -15.27
C TYR A 400 6.49 -3.45 -15.92
N ILE A 401 6.28 -4.72 -15.59
CA ILE A 401 6.86 -5.84 -16.32
C ILE A 401 5.81 -6.31 -17.31
N ASP A 402 6.16 -6.40 -18.59
CA ASP A 402 5.28 -6.92 -19.64
C ASP A 402 5.67 -8.36 -19.95
N THR A 403 4.80 -9.30 -19.63
CA THR A 403 5.01 -10.73 -19.91
C THR A 403 4.45 -11.15 -21.28
N GLY A 404 3.93 -10.19 -22.06
CA GLY A 404 3.26 -10.42 -23.34
C GLY A 404 1.77 -10.76 -23.20
N THR A 405 1.38 -11.44 -22.12
CA THR A 405 -0.02 -11.78 -21.82
C THR A 405 -0.61 -10.90 -20.73
N ARG A 406 0.21 -10.45 -19.79
CA ARG A 406 -0.16 -9.60 -18.65
C ARG A 406 0.89 -8.53 -18.40
N LYS A 407 0.47 -7.47 -17.74
CA LYS A 407 1.36 -6.46 -17.17
C LYS A 407 1.23 -6.45 -15.66
N ILE A 408 2.36 -6.33 -14.98
CA ILE A 408 2.41 -6.23 -13.54
C ILE A 408 3.07 -4.91 -13.16
N THR A 409 2.41 -4.13 -12.33
CA THR A 409 2.92 -2.85 -11.86
C THR A 409 4.13 -3.08 -10.96
N ILE A 410 5.18 -2.28 -11.17
CA ILE A 410 6.36 -2.24 -10.34
C ILE A 410 6.71 -0.80 -9.97
N PHE A 411 7.46 -0.68 -8.90
CA PHE A 411 8.00 0.57 -8.36
C PHE A 411 9.52 0.51 -8.52
N PRO A 412 10.06 0.99 -9.66
CA PRO A 412 11.47 0.89 -9.95
C PRO A 412 12.31 1.67 -8.95
N ASP A 413 13.51 1.17 -8.67
CA ASP A 413 14.47 1.77 -7.75
C ASP A 413 15.67 2.31 -8.49
N THR A 414 16.19 3.44 -8.06
CA THR A 414 17.52 3.91 -8.47
C THR A 414 18.56 3.55 -7.42
N PRO A 415 19.83 3.29 -7.82
CA PRO A 415 20.89 3.01 -6.86
C PRO A 415 21.06 4.09 -5.80
N GLU A 416 20.85 5.35 -6.14
CA GLU A 416 21.01 6.47 -5.21
C GLU A 416 19.87 6.54 -4.16
N GLU A 417 18.64 6.21 -4.55
CA GLU A 417 17.53 6.10 -3.62
C GLU A 417 17.76 4.96 -2.62
N ILE A 418 18.20 3.79 -3.08
CA ILE A 418 18.51 2.66 -2.20
C ILE A 418 19.62 3.00 -1.20
N LYS A 419 20.70 3.66 -1.63
CA LYS A 419 21.75 4.15 -0.72
C LYS A 419 21.18 5.08 0.35
N THR A 420 20.28 5.96 -0.05
CA THR A 420 19.62 6.90 0.87
C THR A 420 18.74 6.15 1.87
N TYR A 421 17.94 5.18 1.43
CA TYR A 421 17.09 4.37 2.31
C TYR A 421 17.90 3.52 3.28
N ILE A 422 19.02 2.93 2.84
CA ILE A 422 19.97 2.19 3.68
C ILE A 422 20.52 3.12 4.78
N ALA A 423 21.01 4.30 4.42
CA ALA A 423 21.56 5.26 5.36
C ALA A 423 20.52 5.74 6.39
N ASN A 424 19.31 6.07 5.93
CA ASN A 424 18.20 6.52 6.79
C ASN A 424 17.73 5.43 7.77
N SER A 425 17.94 4.14 7.45
CA SER A 425 17.60 3.02 8.33
C SER A 425 18.67 2.69 9.38
N GLY A 426 19.79 3.43 9.42
CA GLY A 426 20.90 3.19 10.32
C GLY A 426 21.79 2.01 9.93
N LEU A 427 21.64 1.47 8.72
CA LEU A 427 22.53 0.45 8.17
C LEU A 427 23.77 1.11 7.53
N LEU A 428 24.93 0.47 7.70
CA LEU A 428 26.15 0.86 7.01
C LEU A 428 26.23 0.16 5.65
N LEU A 429 26.24 0.93 4.57
CA LEU A 429 26.53 0.38 3.25
C LEU A 429 28.01 -0.03 3.18
N LEU A 430 28.28 -1.33 2.99
CA LEU A 430 29.63 -1.87 2.88
C LEU A 430 30.16 -1.77 1.45
N GLU A 431 29.35 -2.21 0.51
CA GLU A 431 29.68 -2.20 -0.92
C GLU A 431 28.44 -2.24 -1.79
N HIS A 432 28.59 -1.90 -3.06
CA HIS A 432 27.64 -2.22 -4.11
C HIS A 432 28.39 -2.56 -5.39
N HIS A 433 27.79 -3.40 -6.23
CA HIS A 433 28.36 -3.76 -7.52
C HIS A 433 27.27 -4.01 -8.56
N GLU A 434 27.64 -3.88 -9.81
CA GLU A 434 26.76 -4.10 -10.94
C GLU A 434 26.83 -5.56 -11.41
N THR A 435 25.67 -6.13 -11.69
CA THR A 435 25.54 -7.32 -12.53
C THR A 435 25.07 -6.93 -13.93
N GLU A 436 24.78 -7.89 -14.80
CA GLU A 436 24.28 -7.55 -16.14
C GLU A 436 22.93 -6.82 -16.07
N PHE A 437 22.01 -7.28 -15.19
CA PHE A 437 20.64 -6.76 -15.12
C PHE A 437 20.29 -6.09 -13.79
N ALA A 438 21.17 -6.09 -12.81
CA ALA A 438 20.86 -5.54 -11.49
C ALA A 438 22.03 -4.75 -10.88
N THR A 439 21.72 -3.99 -9.83
CA THR A 439 22.69 -3.47 -8.88
C THR A 439 22.50 -4.20 -7.54
N VAL A 440 23.57 -4.79 -7.03
CA VAL A 440 23.60 -5.50 -5.75
C VAL A 440 24.20 -4.60 -4.67
N PHE A 441 23.52 -4.51 -3.53
CA PHE A 441 23.93 -3.77 -2.33
C PHE A 441 24.21 -4.74 -1.19
N VAL A 442 25.27 -4.47 -0.44
CA VAL A 442 25.59 -5.15 0.81
C VAL A 442 25.66 -4.12 1.91
N ALA A 443 24.77 -4.23 2.88
CA ALA A 443 24.72 -3.35 4.04
C ALA A 443 24.82 -4.17 5.34
N GLN A 444 25.19 -3.51 6.44
CA GLN A 444 25.38 -4.16 7.73
C GLN A 444 24.77 -3.32 8.85
N LYS A 445 24.12 -3.99 9.79
CA LYS A 445 23.68 -3.38 11.04
C LYS A 445 24.89 -3.17 11.95
N GLN A 446 25.10 -1.93 12.37
CA GLN A 446 26.18 -1.62 13.32
C GLN A 446 25.80 -2.11 14.71
N PRO A 447 26.77 -2.60 15.51
CA PRO A 447 26.55 -2.90 16.93
C PRO A 447 26.09 -1.65 17.68
N THR A 448 25.04 -1.78 18.48
CA THR A 448 24.52 -0.72 19.37
C THR A 448 25.38 -0.55 20.60
#